data_4e071398908346aea58fccc966124ce6
#
_entry.id   4e071398908346aea58fccc966124ce6
#
_cell.length_a   1.000
_cell.length_b   1.000
_cell.length_c   1.000
_cell.angle_alpha   90.00
_cell.angle_beta   90.00
_cell.angle_gamma   90.00
#
_symmetry.space_group_name_H-M   'P 1'
#
loop_
_entity.id
_entity.type
_entity.pdbx_description
1 polymer ?
#
loop_
_entity_poly.entity_id
_entity_poly.type
_entity_poly.pdbx_seq_one_letter_code
_entity_poly.pdbx_strand_id
1 'polypeptide(L)'
;MKTTATKGVQAILIIIFSVIIASLFGALHNQFSYSVSSEFFTNFLFGNFGTNEWNLKNERLEASIVGIIGSYWVGLILGIIYVIIFLFMKTENNLKNIKNAILINIGFSILGSLIAYLIAKFFVDYKNSGIFMEFGTQNPQNYLEAAFMNTGSYFGGIAGIVAGIIYLLKKKQKLKIKRTSHNS
;
A
#
# COMPACT_ATOMS: atom_id res chain seq x y z
N MET A 1 3.45 -35.75 -2.90
CA MET A 1 2.20 -35.10 -2.44
C MET A 1 2.39 -34.11 -1.30
N LYS A 2 3.10 -34.38 -0.20
CA LYS A 2 3.31 -33.42 0.91
C LYS A 2 3.87 -32.04 0.48
N THR A 3 4.80 -31.98 -0.48
CA THR A 3 5.41 -30.73 -0.95
C THR A 3 4.45 -29.80 -1.71
N THR A 4 3.48 -30.34 -2.45
CA THR A 4 2.50 -29.55 -3.21
C THR A 4 1.43 -28.96 -2.29
N ALA A 5 0.92 -29.73 -1.33
CA ALA A 5 0.00 -29.25 -0.33
C ALA A 5 0.62 -28.12 0.53
N THR A 6 1.89 -28.27 0.90
CA THR A 6 2.62 -27.22 1.65
C THR A 6 2.75 -25.92 0.85
N LYS A 7 3.01 -25.98 -0.47
CA LYS A 7 3.08 -24.79 -1.32
C LYS A 7 1.75 -24.09 -1.48
N GLY A 8 0.64 -24.83 -1.58
CA GLY A 8 -0.71 -24.27 -1.62
C GLY A 8 -1.04 -23.46 -0.37
N VAL A 9 -0.77 -24.05 0.81
CA VAL A 9 -0.95 -23.35 2.10
C VAL A 9 -0.08 -22.09 2.17
N GLN A 10 1.17 -22.16 1.74
CA GLN A 10 2.07 -20.99 1.73
C GLN A 10 1.57 -19.88 0.80
N ALA A 11 1.01 -20.24 -0.37
CA ALA A 11 0.41 -19.26 -1.28
C ALA A 11 -0.79 -18.53 -0.63
N ILE A 12 -1.67 -19.26 0.04
CA ILE A 12 -2.80 -18.68 0.79
C ILE A 12 -2.29 -17.74 1.88
N LEU A 13 -1.28 -18.15 2.64
CA LEU A 13 -0.69 -17.32 3.69
C LEU A 13 -0.06 -16.02 3.15
N ILE A 14 0.55 -16.05 1.97
CA ILE A 14 1.08 -14.84 1.29
C ILE A 14 -0.06 -13.87 0.99
N ILE A 15 -1.17 -14.35 0.43
CA ILE A 15 -2.33 -13.51 0.11
C ILE A 15 -2.90 -12.89 1.38
N ILE A 16 -3.20 -13.73 2.39
CA ILE A 16 -3.77 -13.25 3.66
C ILE A 16 -2.85 -12.21 4.31
N PHE A 17 -1.55 -12.48 4.37
CA PHE A 17 -0.57 -11.56 4.94
C PHE A 17 -0.54 -10.23 4.17
N SER A 18 -0.58 -10.27 2.82
CA SER A 18 -0.59 -9.07 1.98
C SER A 18 -1.85 -8.23 2.22
N VAL A 19 -3.02 -8.87 2.30
CA VAL A 19 -4.30 -8.18 2.58
C VAL A 19 -4.28 -7.54 3.96
N ILE A 20 -3.86 -8.27 5.00
CA ILE A 20 -3.81 -7.74 6.36
C ILE A 20 -2.86 -6.54 6.44
N ILE A 21 -1.66 -6.66 5.90
CA ILE A 21 -0.65 -5.58 5.95
C ILE A 21 -1.12 -4.35 5.17
N ALA A 22 -1.71 -4.52 3.99
CA ALA A 22 -2.25 -3.41 3.22
C ALA A 22 -3.42 -2.73 3.94
N SER A 23 -4.33 -3.50 4.54
CA SER A 23 -5.45 -2.96 5.33
C SER A 23 -4.98 -2.18 6.55
N LEU A 24 -4.00 -2.70 7.28
CA LEU A 24 -3.38 -2.00 8.42
C LEU A 24 -2.67 -0.72 7.97
N PHE A 25 -1.93 -0.79 6.87
CA PHE A 25 -1.32 0.40 6.28
C PHE A 25 -2.37 1.44 5.94
N GLY A 26 -3.44 1.07 5.23
CA GLY A 26 -4.52 1.99 4.86
C GLY A 26 -5.19 2.64 6.06
N ALA A 27 -5.50 1.85 7.09
CA ALA A 27 -6.08 2.37 8.33
C ALA A 27 -5.16 3.40 9.01
N LEU A 28 -3.88 3.09 9.15
CA LEU A 28 -2.90 3.98 9.78
C LEU A 28 -2.61 5.21 8.90
N HIS A 29 -2.42 5.03 7.60
CA HIS A 29 -2.21 6.11 6.64
C HIS A 29 -3.33 7.14 6.71
N ASN A 30 -4.59 6.68 6.76
CA ASN A 30 -5.73 7.56 6.84
C ASN A 30 -5.79 8.33 8.16
N GLN A 31 -5.25 7.82 9.28
CA GLN A 31 -5.15 8.60 10.52
C GLN A 31 -4.22 9.81 10.35
N PHE A 32 -3.09 9.64 9.66
CA PHE A 32 -2.18 10.75 9.38
C PHE A 32 -2.81 11.72 8.37
N SER A 33 -3.36 11.23 7.27
CA SER A 33 -4.00 12.06 6.25
C SER A 33 -5.21 12.82 6.80
N TYR A 34 -6.03 12.20 7.66
CA TYR A 34 -7.14 12.84 8.38
C TYR A 34 -6.65 13.99 9.29
N SER A 35 -5.48 13.84 9.92
CA SER A 35 -4.88 14.89 10.73
C SER A 35 -4.38 16.08 9.90
N VAL A 36 -4.09 15.89 8.61
CA VAL A 36 -3.76 16.97 7.66
C VAL A 36 -5.03 17.68 7.21
N SER A 37 -6.07 16.93 6.83
CA SER A 37 -7.37 17.50 6.47
C SER A 37 -8.50 16.53 6.77
N SER A 38 -9.32 16.85 7.79
CA SER A 38 -10.58 16.13 8.02
C SER A 38 -11.57 16.37 6.89
N GLU A 39 -11.56 17.56 6.27
CA GLU A 39 -12.47 17.94 5.18
C GLU A 39 -12.30 17.07 3.93
N PHE A 40 -11.08 16.59 3.65
CA PHE A 40 -10.83 15.62 2.56
C PHE A 40 -11.59 14.30 2.80
N PHE A 41 -11.78 13.92 4.06
CA PHE A 41 -12.55 12.72 4.42
C PHE A 41 -14.04 12.99 4.45
N THR A 42 -14.48 13.99 5.20
CA THR A 42 -15.92 14.29 5.41
C THR A 42 -16.60 14.76 4.14
N ASN A 43 -15.94 15.58 3.32
CA ASN A 43 -16.52 16.13 2.10
C ASN A 43 -16.36 15.22 0.88
N PHE A 44 -15.38 14.27 0.90
CA PHE A 44 -15.08 13.48 -0.29
C PHE A 44 -15.00 11.98 -0.01
N LEU A 45 -14.05 11.50 0.84
CA LEU A 45 -13.80 10.07 0.95
C LEU A 45 -14.97 9.29 1.57
N PHE A 46 -15.59 9.82 2.62
CA PHE A 46 -16.71 9.12 3.27
C PHE A 46 -17.88 8.93 2.31
N GLY A 47 -18.18 9.93 1.47
CA GLY A 47 -19.17 9.82 0.41
C GLY A 47 -18.78 8.80 -0.66
N ASN A 48 -17.52 8.83 -1.15
CA ASN A 48 -17.06 7.91 -2.18
C ASN A 48 -17.08 6.44 -1.75
N PHE A 49 -16.87 6.16 -0.46
CA PHE A 49 -16.93 4.82 0.09
C PHE A 49 -18.30 4.46 0.69
N GLY A 50 -19.26 5.39 0.68
CA GLY A 50 -20.61 5.20 1.22
C GLY A 50 -20.66 5.05 2.74
N THR A 51 -19.58 5.39 3.45
CA THR A 51 -19.51 5.23 4.91
C THR A 51 -20.23 6.34 5.66
N ASN A 52 -20.47 7.49 5.05
CA ASN A 52 -21.28 8.58 5.57
C ASN A 52 -22.71 8.14 5.94
N GLU A 53 -23.26 7.11 5.25
CA GLU A 53 -24.56 6.53 5.54
C GLU A 53 -24.59 5.64 6.80
N TRP A 54 -23.43 5.25 7.30
CA TRP A 54 -23.30 4.34 8.46
C TRP A 54 -23.52 5.04 9.80
N ASN A 55 -23.67 6.37 9.82
CA ASN A 55 -23.88 7.18 11.02
C ASN A 55 -22.88 6.91 12.14
N LEU A 56 -21.60 6.72 11.78
CA LEU A 56 -20.54 6.53 12.75
C LEU A 56 -20.27 7.82 13.50
N LYS A 57 -20.38 7.79 14.85
CA LYS A 57 -20.15 8.96 15.70
C LYS A 57 -18.68 9.42 15.77
N ASN A 58 -17.76 8.58 15.30
CA ASN A 58 -16.33 8.83 15.38
C ASN A 58 -15.73 8.83 13.97
N GLU A 59 -15.48 10.03 13.44
CA GLU A 59 -14.91 10.24 12.10
C GLU A 59 -13.51 9.65 11.95
N ARG A 60 -12.70 9.58 13.01
CA ARG A 60 -11.38 8.91 12.95
C ARG A 60 -11.51 7.40 12.79
N LEU A 61 -12.50 6.79 13.44
CA LEU A 61 -12.81 5.39 13.22
C LEU A 61 -13.27 5.17 11.78
N GLU A 62 -14.14 6.05 11.26
CA GLU A 62 -14.60 6.02 9.88
C GLU A 62 -13.44 6.17 8.89
N ALA A 63 -12.51 7.10 9.12
CA ALA A 63 -11.30 7.24 8.32
C ALA A 63 -10.45 5.96 8.29
N SER A 64 -10.31 5.25 9.43
CA SER A 64 -9.64 3.94 9.48
C SER A 64 -10.35 2.89 8.64
N ILE A 65 -11.68 2.81 8.76
CA ILE A 65 -12.51 1.87 8.00
C ILE A 65 -12.38 2.13 6.49
N VAL A 66 -12.47 3.40 6.07
CA VAL A 66 -12.24 3.81 4.68
C VAL A 66 -10.83 3.40 4.22
N GLY A 67 -9.82 3.57 5.08
CA GLY A 67 -8.46 3.12 4.79
C GLY A 67 -8.35 1.61 4.58
N ILE A 68 -9.05 0.80 5.38
CA ILE A 68 -9.14 -0.65 5.22
C ILE A 68 -9.81 -1.00 3.89
N ILE A 69 -11.00 -0.42 3.62
CA ILE A 69 -11.79 -0.69 2.41
C ILE A 69 -11.02 -0.24 1.15
N GLY A 70 -10.32 0.89 1.21
CA GLY A 70 -9.52 1.41 0.10
C GLY A 70 -8.27 0.60 -0.22
N SER A 71 -7.75 -0.20 0.73
CA SER A 71 -6.45 -0.86 0.56
C SER A 71 -6.48 -2.40 0.59
N TYR A 72 -7.53 -3.07 1.11
CA TYR A 72 -7.57 -4.55 1.14
C TYR A 72 -7.45 -5.17 -0.26
N TRP A 73 -8.08 -4.60 -1.27
CA TRP A 73 -8.03 -5.09 -2.65
C TRP A 73 -6.65 -4.88 -3.30
N VAL A 74 -5.95 -3.80 -2.93
CA VAL A 74 -4.55 -3.58 -3.32
C VAL A 74 -3.67 -4.67 -2.72
N GLY A 75 -3.90 -5.01 -1.45
CA GLY A 75 -3.25 -6.14 -0.78
C GLY A 75 -3.53 -7.48 -1.46
N LEU A 76 -4.74 -7.69 -1.95
CA LEU A 76 -5.10 -8.89 -2.71
C LEU A 76 -4.32 -8.99 -4.02
N ILE A 77 -4.28 -7.92 -4.82
CA ILE A 77 -3.51 -7.86 -6.08
C ILE A 77 -2.02 -8.09 -5.79
N LEU A 78 -1.46 -7.41 -4.79
CA LEU A 78 -0.08 -7.58 -4.37
C LEU A 78 0.22 -9.03 -3.97
N GLY A 79 -0.67 -9.64 -3.19
CA GLY A 79 -0.58 -11.03 -2.78
C GLY A 79 -0.56 -11.99 -3.96
N ILE A 80 -1.42 -11.79 -4.96
CA ILE A 80 -1.45 -12.60 -6.19
C ILE A 80 -0.14 -12.47 -6.97
N ILE A 81 0.37 -11.25 -7.15
CA ILE A 81 1.66 -11.01 -7.82
C ILE A 81 2.78 -11.77 -7.12
N TYR A 82 2.87 -11.67 -5.80
CA TYR A 82 3.91 -12.34 -5.04
C TYR A 82 3.72 -13.87 -4.96
N VAL A 83 2.50 -14.38 -5.01
CA VAL A 83 2.26 -15.83 -5.15
C VAL A 83 2.78 -16.34 -6.50
N ILE A 84 2.51 -15.63 -7.59
CA ILE A 84 3.04 -16.00 -8.91
C ILE A 84 4.57 -16.09 -8.84
N ILE A 85 5.23 -15.08 -8.31
CA ILE A 85 6.70 -15.07 -8.16
C ILE A 85 7.17 -16.22 -7.25
N PHE A 86 6.48 -16.44 -6.12
CA PHE A 86 6.78 -17.50 -5.16
C PHE A 86 6.78 -18.89 -5.81
N LEU A 87 5.80 -19.17 -6.67
CA LEU A 87 5.67 -20.46 -7.35
C LEU A 87 6.86 -20.74 -8.28
N PHE A 88 7.44 -19.69 -8.88
CA PHE A 88 8.62 -19.78 -9.76
C PHE A 88 9.96 -19.67 -9.01
N MET A 89 9.95 -19.40 -7.71
CA MET A 89 11.16 -19.36 -6.90
C MET A 89 11.50 -20.77 -6.35
N LYS A 90 12.75 -21.18 -6.54
CA LYS A 90 13.32 -22.42 -5.96
C LYS A 90 14.36 -22.06 -4.92
N THR A 91 13.93 -21.46 -3.78
CA THR A 91 14.86 -21.04 -2.70
C THR A 91 14.39 -21.54 -1.34
N GLU A 92 15.34 -21.81 -0.44
CA GLU A 92 15.06 -22.37 0.89
C GLU A 92 14.28 -21.44 1.81
N ASN A 93 14.35 -20.12 1.59
CA ASN A 93 13.70 -19.09 2.44
C ASN A 93 12.66 -18.25 1.67
N ASN A 94 11.88 -18.89 0.80
CA ASN A 94 10.93 -18.19 -0.07
C ASN A 94 9.95 -17.29 0.69
N LEU A 95 9.31 -17.79 1.75
CA LEU A 95 8.34 -17.02 2.54
C LEU A 95 8.95 -15.79 3.20
N LYS A 96 10.16 -15.92 3.79
CA LYS A 96 10.87 -14.78 4.38
C LYS A 96 11.18 -13.72 3.34
N ASN A 97 11.63 -14.12 2.15
CA ASN A 97 11.93 -13.19 1.07
C ASN A 97 10.68 -12.49 0.55
N ILE A 98 9.56 -13.21 0.40
CA ILE A 98 8.28 -12.62 0.00
C ILE A 98 7.78 -11.62 1.06
N LYS A 99 7.81 -11.99 2.34
CA LYS A 99 7.48 -11.07 3.44
C LYS A 99 8.29 -9.77 3.36
N ASN A 100 9.59 -9.86 3.14
CA ASN A 100 10.45 -8.69 3.01
C ASN A 100 10.09 -7.84 1.77
N ALA A 101 9.73 -8.47 0.64
CA ALA A 101 9.29 -7.75 -0.54
C ALA A 101 7.97 -6.98 -0.30
N ILE A 102 7.03 -7.57 0.46
CA ILE A 102 5.79 -6.89 0.86
C ILE A 102 6.11 -5.69 1.77
N LEU A 103 7.02 -5.84 2.73
CA LEU A 103 7.44 -4.74 3.60
C LEU A 103 8.17 -3.63 2.84
N ILE A 104 8.97 -3.97 1.82
CA ILE A 104 9.57 -2.99 0.90
C ILE A 104 8.47 -2.20 0.19
N ASN A 105 7.43 -2.88 -0.31
CA ASN A 105 6.29 -2.22 -0.96
C ASN A 105 5.62 -1.20 -0.03
N ILE A 106 5.33 -1.56 1.22
CA ILE A 106 4.76 -0.64 2.21
C ILE A 106 5.70 0.56 2.47
N GLY A 107 7.00 0.31 2.59
CA GLY A 107 8.00 1.38 2.75
C GLY A 107 7.95 2.39 1.60
N PHE A 108 7.82 1.92 0.36
CA PHE A 108 7.65 2.78 -0.82
C PHE A 108 6.33 3.52 -0.81
N SER A 109 5.23 2.92 -0.35
CA SER A 109 3.92 3.60 -0.21
C SER A 109 4.00 4.74 0.81
N ILE A 110 4.68 4.53 1.94
CA ILE A 110 4.91 5.57 2.95
C ILE A 110 5.74 6.72 2.35
N LEU A 111 6.85 6.39 1.69
CA LEU A 111 7.72 7.38 1.07
C LEU A 111 7.00 8.17 -0.03
N GLY A 112 6.23 7.50 -0.88
CA GLY A 112 5.43 8.13 -1.93
C GLY A 112 4.41 9.10 -1.35
N SER A 113 3.70 8.71 -0.29
CA SER A 113 2.77 9.58 0.43
C SER A 113 3.46 10.81 1.00
N LEU A 114 4.60 10.62 1.68
CA LEU A 114 5.35 11.73 2.29
C LEU A 114 5.89 12.70 1.23
N ILE A 115 6.47 12.18 0.15
CA ILE A 115 6.99 13.01 -0.96
C ILE A 115 5.86 13.81 -1.58
N ALA A 116 4.71 13.17 -1.87
CA ALA A 116 3.55 13.86 -2.44
C ALA A 116 2.99 14.95 -1.50
N TYR A 117 2.93 14.67 -0.20
CA TYR A 117 2.57 15.68 0.81
C TYR A 117 3.51 16.90 0.76
N LEU A 118 4.83 16.67 0.75
CA LEU A 118 5.80 17.74 0.72
C LEU A 118 5.73 18.54 -0.59
N ILE A 119 5.49 17.86 -1.73
CA ILE A 119 5.27 18.53 -3.01
C ILE A 119 4.02 19.41 -2.94
N ALA A 120 2.90 18.90 -2.46
CA ALA A 120 1.66 19.67 -2.32
C ALA A 120 1.86 20.88 -1.40
N LYS A 121 2.54 20.67 -0.28
CA LYS A 121 2.72 21.71 0.75
C LYS A 121 3.61 22.86 0.31
N PHE A 122 4.69 22.58 -0.43
CA PHE A 122 5.71 23.58 -0.73
C PHE A 122 5.72 24.06 -2.18
N PHE A 123 5.11 23.30 -3.11
CA PHE A 123 5.22 23.59 -4.54
C PHE A 123 3.90 23.72 -5.28
N VAL A 124 2.76 23.38 -4.64
CA VAL A 124 1.44 23.42 -5.30
C VAL A 124 0.51 24.34 -4.53
N ASP A 125 0.09 25.44 -5.18
CA ASP A 125 -0.99 26.29 -4.69
C ASP A 125 -2.33 25.71 -5.17
N TYR A 126 -3.29 25.52 -4.25
CA TYR A 126 -4.61 24.99 -4.58
C TYR A 126 -5.33 25.80 -5.65
N LYS A 127 -5.12 27.13 -5.69
CA LYS A 127 -5.73 28.03 -6.68
C LYS A 127 -5.34 27.72 -8.12
N ASN A 128 -4.14 27.18 -8.31
CA ASN A 128 -3.56 26.89 -9.62
C ASN A 128 -3.48 25.38 -9.90
N SER A 129 -3.94 24.55 -8.97
CA SER A 129 -3.81 23.08 -9.06
C SER A 129 -4.72 22.44 -10.11
N GLY A 130 -5.79 23.12 -10.52
CA GLY A 130 -6.84 22.54 -11.36
C GLY A 130 -7.62 21.39 -10.70
N ILE A 131 -7.38 21.10 -9.43
CA ILE A 131 -8.09 20.06 -8.68
C ILE A 131 -9.44 20.60 -8.23
N PHE A 132 -10.49 19.83 -8.56
CA PHE A 132 -11.83 20.12 -8.07
C PHE A 132 -11.88 19.90 -6.55
N MET A 133 -12.46 20.87 -5.86
CA MET A 133 -12.70 20.78 -4.41
C MET A 133 -14.21 20.80 -4.16
N GLU A 134 -14.64 20.00 -3.21
CA GLU A 134 -16.03 19.92 -2.82
C GLU A 134 -16.51 21.27 -2.25
N PHE A 135 -17.78 21.59 -2.56
CA PHE A 135 -18.39 22.82 -2.09
C PHE A 135 -18.39 22.88 -0.57
N GLY A 136 -18.00 24.04 -0.01
CA GLY A 136 -17.96 24.25 1.43
C GLY A 136 -16.60 23.93 2.07
N THR A 137 -15.59 23.50 1.31
CA THR A 137 -14.23 23.29 1.84
C THR A 137 -13.65 24.60 2.39
N GLN A 138 -13.34 24.61 3.69
CA GLN A 138 -12.82 25.78 4.40
C GLN A 138 -11.28 25.91 4.29
N ASN A 139 -10.58 24.77 4.22
CA ASN A 139 -9.12 24.70 4.17
C ASN A 139 -8.63 23.98 2.90
N PRO A 140 -8.78 24.63 1.71
CA PRO A 140 -8.52 23.99 0.43
C PRO A 140 -7.07 23.55 0.25
N GLN A 141 -6.09 24.25 0.85
CA GLN A 141 -4.69 23.84 0.79
C GLN A 141 -4.44 22.54 1.57
N ASN A 142 -4.98 22.41 2.78
CA ASN A 142 -4.87 21.18 3.56
C ASN A 142 -5.61 20.01 2.89
N TYR A 143 -6.76 20.30 2.26
CA TYR A 143 -7.50 19.31 1.46
C TYR A 143 -6.62 18.77 0.32
N LEU A 144 -5.98 19.66 -0.44
CA LEU A 144 -5.03 19.32 -1.50
C LEU A 144 -3.88 18.44 -0.97
N GLU A 145 -3.29 18.83 0.16
CA GLU A 145 -2.18 18.10 0.78
C GLU A 145 -2.59 16.66 1.14
N ALA A 146 -3.77 16.46 1.72
CA ALA A 146 -4.30 15.14 2.06
C ALA A 146 -4.61 14.31 0.80
N ALA A 147 -5.17 14.92 -0.26
CA ALA A 147 -5.41 14.28 -1.53
C ALA A 147 -4.12 13.80 -2.20
N PHE A 148 -3.06 14.62 -2.15
CA PHE A 148 -1.73 14.27 -2.63
C PHE A 148 -1.11 13.12 -1.84
N MET A 149 -1.23 13.14 -0.48
CA MET A 149 -0.80 12.02 0.36
C MET A 149 -1.43 10.70 -0.09
N ASN A 150 -2.73 10.72 -0.29
CA ASN A 150 -3.48 9.54 -0.70
C ASN A 150 -3.01 9.03 -2.07
N THR A 151 -2.96 9.90 -3.07
CA THR A 151 -2.49 9.60 -4.43
C THR A 151 -1.03 9.11 -4.42
N GLY A 152 -0.15 9.80 -3.68
CA GLY A 152 1.26 9.46 -3.55
C GLY A 152 1.49 8.07 -2.94
N SER A 153 0.63 7.64 -2.01
CA SER A 153 0.71 6.29 -1.43
C SER A 153 0.49 5.19 -2.47
N TYR A 154 -0.43 5.38 -3.42
CA TYR A 154 -0.66 4.44 -4.53
C TYR A 154 0.52 4.41 -5.52
N PHE A 155 1.03 5.57 -5.93
CA PHE A 155 2.23 5.62 -6.80
C PHE A 155 3.45 5.00 -6.13
N GLY A 156 3.66 5.27 -4.84
CA GLY A 156 4.67 4.60 -4.03
C GLY A 156 4.47 3.09 -3.99
N GLY A 157 3.24 2.62 -3.83
CA GLY A 157 2.89 1.20 -3.87
C GLY A 157 3.26 0.53 -5.20
N ILE A 158 2.98 1.19 -6.33
CA ILE A 158 3.37 0.69 -7.67
C ILE A 158 4.90 0.60 -7.79
N ALA A 159 5.62 1.65 -7.39
CA ALA A 159 7.09 1.64 -7.38
C ALA A 159 7.63 0.55 -6.43
N GLY A 160 6.97 0.34 -5.30
CA GLY A 160 7.29 -0.68 -4.32
C GLY A 160 7.13 -2.12 -4.85
N ILE A 161 6.15 -2.38 -5.73
CA ILE A 161 6.02 -3.68 -6.42
C ILE A 161 7.29 -3.94 -7.25
N VAL A 162 7.72 -2.97 -8.04
CA VAL A 162 8.92 -3.09 -8.87
C VAL A 162 10.16 -3.32 -8.00
N ALA A 163 10.33 -2.54 -6.92
CA ALA A 163 11.44 -2.69 -5.98
C ALA A 163 11.44 -4.08 -5.29
N GLY A 164 10.27 -4.57 -4.89
CA GLY A 164 10.09 -5.90 -4.31
C GLY A 164 10.47 -7.02 -5.29
N ILE A 165 10.06 -6.91 -6.56
CA ILE A 165 10.44 -7.86 -7.62
C ILE A 165 11.96 -7.86 -7.81
N ILE A 166 12.59 -6.69 -7.93
CA ILE A 166 14.05 -6.56 -8.08
C ILE A 166 14.77 -7.23 -6.88
N TYR A 167 14.28 -6.97 -5.66
CA TYR A 167 14.82 -7.61 -4.46
C TYR A 167 14.77 -9.15 -4.55
N LEU A 168 13.64 -9.72 -4.98
CA LEU A 168 13.45 -11.17 -5.11
C LEU A 168 14.35 -11.77 -6.18
N LEU A 169 14.50 -11.11 -7.33
CA LEU A 169 15.38 -11.54 -8.41
C LEU A 169 16.86 -11.57 -7.95
N LYS A 170 17.34 -10.55 -7.24
CA LYS A 170 18.69 -10.51 -6.67
C LYS A 170 18.93 -11.65 -5.67
N LYS A 171 17.93 -12.04 -4.87
CA LYS A 171 18.03 -13.19 -3.96
C LYS A 171 18.15 -14.51 -4.71
N LYS A 172 17.40 -14.68 -5.80
CA LYS A 172 17.47 -15.88 -6.68
C LYS A 172 18.86 -16.03 -7.30
N GLN A 173 19.47 -14.94 -7.80
CA GLN A 173 20.80 -14.97 -8.42
C GLN A 173 21.90 -15.36 -7.42
N LYS A 174 21.92 -14.78 -6.23
CA LYS A 174 22.93 -15.10 -5.19
C LYS A 174 22.96 -16.61 -4.84
N LEU A 175 21.79 -17.25 -4.83
CA LEU A 175 21.67 -18.67 -4.53
C LEU A 175 22.18 -19.55 -5.70
N LYS A 176 22.00 -19.10 -6.94
CA LYS A 176 22.53 -19.80 -8.10
C LYS A 176 24.08 -19.81 -8.08
N ILE A 177 24.70 -18.67 -7.83
CA ILE A 177 26.16 -18.53 -7.74
C ILE A 177 26.74 -19.39 -6.61
N LYS A 178 26.11 -19.39 -5.42
CA LYS A 178 26.58 -20.20 -4.29
C LYS A 178 26.52 -21.71 -4.56
N ARG A 179 25.55 -22.18 -5.34
CA ARG A 179 25.44 -23.59 -5.74
C ARG A 179 26.50 -24.00 -6.76
N THR A 180 26.85 -23.13 -7.70
CA THR A 180 27.91 -23.41 -8.70
C THR A 180 29.30 -23.44 -8.04
N SER A 181 29.58 -22.56 -7.09
CA SER A 181 30.86 -22.54 -6.37
C SER A 181 31.06 -23.68 -5.35
N HIS A 182 30.03 -24.44 -5.00
CA HIS A 182 30.16 -25.63 -4.11
C HIS A 182 30.28 -26.92 -4.91
N ASN A 183 30.00 -26.91 -6.22
CA ASN A 183 30.09 -28.07 -7.11
C ASN A 183 31.32 -28.03 -8.03
N SER A 184 32.17 -27.01 -7.89
CA SER A 184 33.52 -26.89 -8.47
C SER A 184 34.57 -27.14 -7.41
#